data_d52aabb439e4afaaf3d135a0e2c41142
#
_entry.id   d52aabb439e4afaaf3d135a0e2c41142
#
_cell.length_a   1.000
_cell.length_b   1.000
_cell.length_c   1.000
_cell.angle_alpha   90.00
_cell.angle_beta   90.00
_cell.angle_gamma   90.00
#
_symmetry.space_group_name_H-M   'P 1'
#
loop_
_entity.id
_entity.type
_entity.pdbx_description
1 polymer ?
#
loop_
_entity_poly.entity_id
_entity_poly.type
_entity_poly.pdbx_seq_one_letter_code
_entity_poly.pdbx_strand_id
1 'polypeptide(L)'
;MATRPESAAARYIQTRSYQTVRSISPAAAASILGQLTRPRAAQNAVILRAFPGSSPTSSIEGWRSVDVPTLVIGHHDDPFHPYEIAEAHADTIPSATLCTVPSKDADPARFAADIQIALHSFLRQL
;
A
#
# COMPACT_ATOMS: atom_id res chain seq x y z
N MET A 1 -5.11 29.55 -10.24
CA MET A 1 -3.68 29.70 -9.89
C MET A 1 -3.11 28.30 -9.65
N ALA A 2 -2.27 27.79 -10.55
CA ALA A 2 -1.61 26.51 -10.33
C ALA A 2 -0.52 26.73 -9.26
N THR A 3 -0.72 26.18 -8.08
CA THR A 3 0.29 26.16 -7.01
C THR A 3 1.49 25.36 -7.49
N ARG A 4 2.66 25.94 -7.43
CA ARG A 4 3.91 25.25 -7.77
C ARG A 4 4.00 23.93 -6.96
N PRO A 5 4.46 22.81 -7.58
CA PRO A 5 4.55 21.52 -6.91
C PRO A 5 5.27 21.58 -5.54
N GLU A 6 6.33 22.38 -5.45
CA GLU A 6 7.09 22.63 -4.21
C GLU A 6 6.22 23.25 -3.10
N SER A 7 5.31 24.17 -3.44
CA SER A 7 4.44 24.80 -2.44
C SER A 7 3.38 23.83 -1.89
N ALA A 8 2.96 22.84 -2.68
CA ALA A 8 2.03 21.81 -2.23
C ALA A 8 2.71 20.84 -1.24
N ALA A 9 3.92 20.37 -1.55
CA ALA A 9 4.71 19.53 -0.67
C ALA A 9 5.04 20.24 0.66
N ALA A 10 5.49 21.50 0.59
CA ALA A 10 5.79 22.30 1.78
C ALA A 10 4.59 22.51 2.70
N ARG A 11 3.38 22.65 2.15
CA ARG A 11 2.14 22.72 2.93
C ARG A 11 1.75 21.37 3.51
N TYR A 12 1.92 20.29 2.73
CA TYR A 12 1.52 18.96 3.14
C TYR A 12 2.32 18.47 4.36
N ILE A 13 3.63 18.71 4.43
CA ILE A 13 4.47 18.32 5.58
C ILE A 13 4.03 18.96 6.90
N GLN A 14 3.29 20.09 6.85
CA GLN A 14 2.76 20.77 8.04
C GLN A 14 1.42 20.18 8.50
N THR A 15 0.81 19.28 7.74
CA THR A 15 -0.48 18.71 8.10
C THR A 15 -0.35 17.62 9.18
N ARG A 16 -1.39 17.50 10.01
CA ARG A 16 -1.48 16.41 10.98
C ARG A 16 -1.44 15.04 10.29
N SER A 17 -2.09 14.90 9.14
CA SER A 17 -2.09 13.66 8.38
C SER A 17 -0.68 13.21 8.00
N TYR A 18 0.16 14.13 7.49
CA TYR A 18 1.54 13.80 7.18
C TYR A 18 2.32 13.40 8.44
N GLN A 19 2.17 14.12 9.54
CA GLN A 19 2.87 13.82 10.79
C GLN A 19 2.46 12.46 11.36
N THR A 20 1.16 12.11 11.28
CA THR A 20 0.67 10.79 11.69
C THR A 20 1.27 9.67 10.84
N VAL A 21 1.24 9.81 9.51
CA VAL A 21 1.85 8.82 8.61
C VAL A 21 3.34 8.68 8.90
N ARG A 22 4.05 9.80 9.06
CA ARG A 22 5.49 9.79 9.33
C ARG A 22 5.84 9.14 10.67
N SER A 23 5.00 9.27 11.69
CA SER A 23 5.24 8.63 12.99
C SER A 23 5.11 7.11 12.94
N ILE A 24 4.30 6.58 12.01
CA ILE A 24 4.12 5.14 11.81
C ILE A 24 5.18 4.60 10.85
N SER A 25 5.35 5.26 9.69
CA SER A 25 6.26 4.84 8.63
C SER A 25 6.88 6.06 7.93
N PRO A 26 8.13 6.42 8.28
CA PRO A 26 8.90 7.43 7.54
C PRO A 26 9.02 7.13 6.05
N ALA A 27 9.15 5.86 5.66
CA ALA A 27 9.22 5.45 4.25
C ALA A 27 7.91 5.74 3.50
N ALA A 28 6.76 5.47 4.12
CA ALA A 28 5.45 5.80 3.56
C ALA A 28 5.26 7.32 3.40
N ALA A 29 5.65 8.10 4.41
CA ALA A 29 5.61 9.56 4.35
C ALA A 29 6.48 10.12 3.22
N ALA A 30 7.70 9.60 3.05
CA ALA A 30 8.60 9.97 1.95
C ALA A 30 8.00 9.61 0.58
N SER A 31 7.35 8.44 0.47
CA SER A 31 6.67 8.01 -0.76
C SER A 31 5.57 8.97 -1.18
N ILE A 32 4.73 9.43 -0.24
CA ILE A 32 3.67 10.43 -0.52
C ILE A 32 4.27 11.75 -0.98
N LEU A 33 5.28 12.26 -0.28
CA LEU A 33 5.98 13.49 -0.72
C LEU A 33 6.52 13.36 -2.13
N GLY A 34 7.08 12.20 -2.46
CA GLY A 34 7.54 11.90 -3.81
C GLY A 34 6.44 11.99 -4.86
N GLN A 35 5.19 11.62 -4.54
CA GLN A 35 4.07 11.78 -5.47
C GLN A 35 3.74 13.26 -5.76
N LEU A 36 3.87 14.13 -4.77
CA LEU A 36 3.56 15.57 -4.91
C LEU A 36 4.62 16.32 -5.74
N THR A 37 5.83 15.77 -5.84
CA THR A 37 6.95 16.38 -6.58
C THR A 37 7.14 15.82 -7.99
N ARG A 38 6.39 14.77 -8.36
CA ARG A 38 6.47 14.17 -9.69
C ARG A 38 5.95 15.11 -10.79
N PRO A 39 6.49 14.99 -12.02
CA PRO A 39 5.84 15.57 -13.18
C PRO A 39 4.38 15.12 -13.24
N ARG A 40 3.47 16.04 -13.58
CA ARG A 40 2.01 15.78 -13.63
C ARG A 40 1.34 15.44 -12.28
N ALA A 41 1.94 15.79 -11.15
CA ALA A 41 1.33 15.55 -9.83
C ALA A 41 -0.11 16.12 -9.75
N ALA A 42 -0.37 17.31 -10.30
CA ALA A 42 -1.70 17.90 -10.33
C ALA A 42 -2.71 17.10 -11.15
N GLN A 43 -2.29 16.49 -12.26
CA GLN A 43 -3.14 15.64 -13.10
C GLN A 43 -3.45 14.31 -12.39
N ASN A 44 -2.46 13.73 -11.72
CA ASN A 44 -2.61 12.49 -10.97
C ASN A 44 -3.46 12.66 -9.69
N ALA A 45 -3.62 13.87 -9.18
CA ALA A 45 -4.44 14.16 -8.00
C ALA A 45 -5.92 13.73 -8.18
N VAL A 46 -6.43 13.77 -9.41
CA VAL A 46 -7.81 13.29 -9.72
C VAL A 46 -7.93 11.79 -9.45
N ILE A 47 -6.95 11.01 -9.90
CA ILE A 47 -6.90 9.55 -9.69
C ILE A 47 -6.77 9.25 -8.19
N LEU A 48 -5.88 9.95 -7.49
CA LEU A 48 -5.66 9.76 -6.06
C LEU A 48 -6.89 10.09 -5.21
N ARG A 49 -7.76 11.01 -5.67
CA ARG A 49 -9.03 11.32 -4.98
C ARG A 49 -10.10 10.25 -5.21
N ALA A 50 -10.13 9.67 -6.40
CA ALA A 50 -11.13 8.66 -6.76
C ALA A 50 -10.78 7.27 -6.21
N PHE A 51 -9.49 6.94 -6.12
CA PHE A 51 -9.00 5.62 -5.78
C PHE A 51 -9.49 5.08 -4.43
N PRO A 52 -9.49 5.86 -3.31
CA PRO A 52 -9.95 5.34 -2.02
C PRO A 52 -11.43 4.93 -1.98
N GLY A 53 -12.25 5.46 -2.90
CA GLY A 53 -13.66 5.08 -3.04
C GLY A 53 -13.91 3.92 -4.00
N SER A 54 -12.85 3.40 -4.64
CA SER A 54 -12.96 2.30 -5.58
C SER A 54 -12.71 0.97 -4.88
N SER A 55 -13.64 0.02 -5.07
CA SER A 55 -13.46 -1.36 -4.61
C SER A 55 -13.95 -2.32 -5.69
N PRO A 56 -13.24 -3.42 -5.95
CA PRO A 56 -13.69 -4.45 -6.89
C PRO A 56 -14.91 -5.22 -6.39
N THR A 57 -15.19 -5.19 -5.09
CA THR A 57 -16.37 -5.79 -4.46
C THR A 57 -17.02 -4.83 -3.48
N SER A 58 -18.31 -5.02 -3.21
CA SER A 58 -19.05 -4.21 -2.23
C SER A 58 -18.80 -4.63 -0.78
N SER A 59 -18.25 -5.83 -0.56
CA SER A 59 -17.95 -6.37 0.77
C SER A 59 -16.78 -7.36 0.72
N ILE A 60 -16.20 -7.64 1.89
CA ILE A 60 -15.12 -8.64 2.02
C ILE A 60 -15.57 -10.03 1.58
N GLU A 61 -16.84 -10.40 1.80
CA GLU A 61 -17.42 -11.69 1.41
C GLU A 61 -17.38 -11.91 -0.10
N GLY A 62 -17.38 -10.86 -0.90
CA GLY A 62 -17.23 -10.94 -2.36
C GLY A 62 -15.94 -11.63 -2.81
N TRP A 63 -14.91 -11.63 -1.97
CA TRP A 63 -13.65 -12.32 -2.24
C TRP A 63 -13.74 -13.84 -2.13
N ARG A 64 -14.82 -14.39 -1.54
CA ARG A 64 -15.06 -15.85 -1.47
C ARG A 64 -15.23 -16.51 -2.84
N SER A 65 -15.57 -15.73 -3.85
CA SER A 65 -15.72 -16.21 -5.22
C SER A 65 -14.42 -16.29 -6.01
N VAL A 66 -13.31 -15.85 -5.43
CA VAL A 66 -11.98 -15.97 -6.06
C VAL A 66 -11.53 -17.43 -5.95
N ASP A 67 -11.46 -18.12 -7.09
CA ASP A 67 -11.16 -19.55 -7.19
C ASP A 67 -9.75 -19.85 -7.76
N VAL A 68 -8.95 -18.80 -7.94
CA VAL A 68 -7.57 -18.91 -8.43
C VAL A 68 -6.58 -18.87 -7.28
N PRO A 69 -5.40 -19.53 -7.41
CA PRO A 69 -4.33 -19.40 -6.43
C PRO A 69 -4.01 -17.94 -6.17
N THR A 70 -3.97 -17.56 -4.89
CA THR A 70 -3.81 -16.16 -4.49
C THR A 70 -2.72 -16.03 -3.44
N LEU A 71 -1.77 -15.11 -3.67
CA LEU A 71 -0.78 -14.72 -2.68
C LEU A 71 -1.15 -13.36 -2.12
N VAL A 72 -1.36 -13.29 -0.81
CA VAL A 72 -1.55 -12.06 -0.06
C VAL A 72 -0.25 -11.72 0.65
N ILE A 73 0.29 -10.54 0.41
CA ILE A 73 1.51 -10.06 1.08
C ILE A 73 1.14 -8.88 1.96
N GLY A 74 1.48 -8.95 3.24
CA GLY A 74 1.24 -7.90 4.20
C GLY A 74 2.44 -7.64 5.10
N HIS A 75 2.49 -6.46 5.69
CA HIS A 75 3.44 -6.15 6.77
C HIS A 75 2.78 -5.26 7.81
N HIS A 76 3.26 -5.34 9.03
CA HIS A 76 2.86 -4.45 10.10
C HIS A 76 3.39 -3.03 9.84
N ASP A 77 2.83 -2.03 10.52
CA ASP A 77 3.23 -0.63 10.43
C ASP A 77 3.01 0.01 9.03
N ASP A 78 2.04 -0.50 8.27
CA ASP A 78 1.56 0.16 7.06
C ASP A 78 0.41 1.12 7.41
N PRO A 79 0.59 2.45 7.27
CA PRO A 79 -0.45 3.40 7.63
C PRO A 79 -1.60 3.48 6.60
N PHE A 80 -1.46 2.84 5.44
CA PHE A 80 -2.46 2.87 4.35
C PHE A 80 -3.16 1.54 4.15
N HIS A 81 -2.47 0.44 4.41
CA HIS A 81 -2.97 -0.91 4.24
C HIS A 81 -2.76 -1.69 5.53
N PRO A 82 -3.64 -1.51 6.53
CA PRO A 82 -3.53 -2.21 7.81
C PRO A 82 -3.37 -3.71 7.62
N TYR A 83 -2.49 -4.34 8.40
CA TYR A 83 -2.16 -5.75 8.28
C TYR A 83 -3.38 -6.66 8.44
N GLU A 84 -4.32 -6.26 9.28
CA GLU A 84 -5.60 -6.96 9.51
C GLU A 84 -6.44 -7.10 8.23
N ILE A 85 -6.27 -6.20 7.26
CA ILE A 85 -6.92 -6.30 5.95
C ILE A 85 -6.28 -7.44 5.14
N ALA A 86 -4.96 -7.60 5.20
CA ALA A 86 -4.29 -8.72 4.55
C ALA A 86 -4.72 -10.06 5.16
N GLU A 87 -4.82 -10.14 6.49
CA GLU A 87 -5.35 -11.32 7.19
C GLU A 87 -6.79 -11.61 6.75
N ALA A 88 -7.67 -10.61 6.76
CA ALA A 88 -9.07 -10.77 6.35
C ALA A 88 -9.21 -11.25 4.89
N HIS A 89 -8.37 -10.78 3.98
CA HIS A 89 -8.35 -11.29 2.60
C HIS A 89 -7.87 -12.74 2.53
N ALA A 90 -6.80 -13.09 3.25
CA ALA A 90 -6.28 -14.45 3.27
C ALA A 90 -7.27 -15.44 3.89
N ASP A 91 -8.01 -15.03 4.90
CA ASP A 91 -9.06 -15.86 5.54
C ASP A 91 -10.31 -16.00 4.66
N THR A 92 -10.58 -15.02 3.81
CA THR A 92 -11.80 -14.98 2.99
C THR A 92 -11.63 -15.68 1.65
N ILE A 93 -10.47 -15.53 1.00
CA ILE A 93 -10.18 -16.15 -0.30
C ILE A 93 -9.80 -17.62 -0.09
N PRO A 94 -10.55 -18.59 -0.66
CA PRO A 94 -10.38 -20.00 -0.33
C PRO A 94 -8.98 -20.58 -0.63
N SER A 95 -8.31 -20.06 -1.66
CA SER A 95 -6.98 -20.53 -2.12
C SER A 95 -5.86 -19.55 -1.80
N ALA A 96 -6.07 -18.65 -0.82
CA ALA A 96 -5.07 -17.66 -0.47
C ALA A 96 -3.99 -18.22 0.46
N THR A 97 -2.78 -17.74 0.24
CA THR A 97 -1.63 -17.90 1.14
C THR A 97 -1.20 -16.53 1.63
N LEU A 98 -1.15 -16.33 2.95
CA LEU A 98 -0.64 -15.11 3.54
C LEU A 98 0.87 -15.20 3.74
N CYS A 99 1.59 -14.20 3.26
CA CYS A 99 3.01 -14.01 3.50
C CYS A 99 3.24 -12.69 4.24
N THR A 100 3.81 -12.78 5.44
CA THR A 100 4.19 -11.59 6.22
C THR A 100 5.65 -11.26 5.95
N VAL A 101 5.90 -10.00 5.59
CA VAL A 101 7.26 -9.48 5.38
C VAL A 101 7.56 -8.36 6.38
N PRO A 102 8.84 -8.06 6.68
CA PRO A 102 9.18 -6.92 7.53
C PRO A 102 8.78 -5.60 6.86
N SER A 103 8.55 -4.55 7.65
CA SER A 103 8.29 -3.22 7.09
C SER A 103 9.55 -2.63 6.42
N LYS A 104 9.34 -1.73 5.47
CA LYS A 104 10.46 -1.00 4.82
C LYS A 104 11.27 -0.17 5.80
N ASP A 105 10.64 0.31 6.87
CA ASP A 105 11.32 1.13 7.87
C ASP A 105 12.17 0.28 8.81
N ALA A 106 11.74 -0.96 9.08
CA ALA A 106 12.48 -1.88 9.93
C ALA A 106 13.70 -2.47 9.21
N ASP A 107 13.52 -2.99 7.99
CA ASP A 107 14.57 -3.62 7.18
C ASP A 107 14.23 -3.54 5.69
N PRO A 108 14.65 -2.47 4.99
CA PRO A 108 14.36 -2.29 3.56
C PRO A 108 14.91 -3.40 2.66
N ALA A 109 16.10 -3.92 2.99
CA ALA A 109 16.74 -4.96 2.19
C ALA A 109 16.00 -6.29 2.32
N ARG A 110 15.63 -6.66 3.55
CA ARG A 110 14.87 -7.87 3.83
C ARG A 110 13.44 -7.78 3.31
N PHE A 111 12.79 -6.60 3.42
CA PHE A 111 11.49 -6.36 2.81
C PHE A 111 11.49 -6.72 1.32
N ALA A 112 12.47 -6.22 0.56
CA ALA A 112 12.58 -6.50 -0.87
C ALA A 112 12.91 -7.98 -1.15
N ALA A 113 13.83 -8.56 -0.40
CA ALA A 113 14.23 -9.96 -0.56
C ALA A 113 13.09 -10.93 -0.25
N ASP A 114 12.36 -10.73 0.86
CA ASP A 114 11.28 -11.61 1.28
C ASP A 114 10.09 -11.54 0.30
N ILE A 115 9.78 -10.36 -0.27
CA ILE A 115 8.79 -10.25 -1.36
C ILE A 115 9.22 -11.05 -2.59
N GLN A 116 10.47 -10.94 -3.01
CA GLN A 116 10.98 -11.71 -4.16
C GLN A 116 10.91 -13.22 -3.92
N ILE A 117 11.29 -13.67 -2.72
CA ILE A 117 11.20 -15.08 -2.33
C ILE A 117 9.75 -15.56 -2.35
N ALA A 118 8.83 -14.81 -1.76
CA ALA A 118 7.41 -15.14 -1.71
C ALA A 118 6.81 -15.26 -3.12
N LEU A 119 7.06 -14.26 -3.98
CA LEU A 119 6.62 -14.28 -5.37
C LEU A 119 7.20 -15.45 -6.15
N HIS A 120 8.51 -15.69 -6.02
CA HIS A 120 9.17 -16.79 -6.72
C HIS A 120 8.62 -18.16 -6.29
N SER A 121 8.46 -18.36 -4.98
CA SER A 121 7.89 -19.59 -4.43
C SER A 121 6.47 -19.81 -4.90
N PHE A 122 5.64 -18.76 -4.88
CA PHE A 122 4.26 -18.83 -5.33
C PHE A 122 4.15 -19.19 -6.81
N LEU A 123 4.89 -18.50 -7.69
CA LEU A 123 4.84 -18.73 -9.12
C LEU A 123 5.33 -20.13 -9.54
N ARG A 124 6.19 -20.75 -8.73
CA ARG A 124 6.66 -22.13 -8.98
C ARG A 124 5.64 -23.21 -8.62
N GLN A 125 4.58 -22.85 -7.92
CA GLN A 125 3.51 -23.78 -7.50
C GLN A 125 2.30 -23.74 -8.45
N LEU A 126 2.29 -22.79 -9.39
CA LEU A 126 1.27 -22.67 -10.44
C LEU A 126 1.56 -23.62 -11.60
#